data_1e929d496f09aabc4b97cddbdf4f4242
#
_entry.id   1e929d496f09aabc4b97cddbdf4f4242
#
_cell.length_a   1.000
_cell.length_b   1.000
_cell.length_c   1.000
_cell.angle_alpha   90.00
_cell.angle_beta   90.00
_cell.angle_gamma   90.00
#
_symmetry.space_group_name_H-M   'P 1'
#
loop_
_entity.id
_entity.type
_entity.pdbx_description
1 polymer ?
#
loop_
_entity_poly.entity_id
_entity_poly.type
_entity_poly.pdbx_seq_one_letter_code
_entity_poly.pdbx_strand_id
1 'polypeptide(L)'
;MNNNSAPGSSGFTTSFYKVFWRAIHVGDCLVRSLNCAIQSGEVSVSFKQGIMTCNPKGDKNKMYLKSWRPISLLNVAYKIASASIAGRLKQVLDSIISEDQSGYLPGRFIGDNIRLVYDIMFYTERNNLPGMLLLLDVSLLLIQFHGILCLKL
;
A
#
# COMPACT_ATOMS: atom_id res chain seq x y z
N MET A 1 8.33 -3.47 -11.45
CA MET A 1 8.96 -3.87 -10.17
C MET A 1 10.48 -3.72 -10.29
N ASN A 2 11.15 -3.27 -9.23
CA ASN A 2 12.61 -3.11 -9.21
C ASN A 2 13.28 -4.50 -9.13
N ASN A 3 14.37 -4.72 -9.89
CA ASN A 3 15.12 -5.99 -9.90
C ASN A 3 15.74 -6.33 -8.54
N ASN A 4 16.11 -5.30 -7.78
CA ASN A 4 16.77 -5.43 -6.47
C ASN A 4 15.78 -5.51 -5.31
N SER A 5 14.48 -5.74 -5.58
CA SER A 5 13.49 -5.94 -4.51
C SER A 5 13.81 -7.21 -3.74
N ALA A 6 13.84 -7.12 -2.41
CA ALA A 6 14.04 -8.27 -1.54
C ALA A 6 12.96 -9.34 -1.81
N PRO A 7 13.36 -10.61 -1.98
CA PRO A 7 12.42 -11.71 -2.08
C PRO A 7 11.73 -11.94 -0.72
N GLY A 8 10.54 -12.52 -0.74
CA GLY A 8 9.88 -13.02 0.46
C GLY A 8 10.43 -14.38 0.89
N SER A 9 9.64 -15.11 1.68
CA SER A 9 9.98 -16.44 2.20
C SER A 9 10.29 -17.48 1.11
N SER A 10 9.76 -17.31 -0.11
CA SER A 10 10.00 -18.21 -1.23
C SER A 10 11.40 -18.11 -1.85
N GLY A 11 12.14 -17.00 -1.58
CA GLY A 11 13.47 -16.76 -2.14
C GLY A 11 13.48 -16.33 -3.61
N PHE A 12 12.37 -16.41 -4.35
CA PHE A 12 12.30 -16.02 -5.75
C PHE A 12 12.30 -14.49 -5.91
N THR A 13 13.30 -13.98 -6.63
CA THR A 13 13.47 -12.54 -6.88
C THR A 13 12.60 -12.05 -8.03
N THR A 14 12.47 -10.73 -8.15
CA THR A 14 11.81 -10.10 -9.31
C THR A 14 12.53 -10.44 -10.62
N SER A 15 13.86 -10.55 -10.60
CA SER A 15 14.67 -10.94 -11.77
C SER A 15 14.32 -12.35 -12.25
N PHE A 16 14.11 -13.30 -11.33
CA PHE A 16 13.66 -14.65 -11.68
C PHE A 16 12.35 -14.59 -12.47
N TYR A 17 11.33 -13.89 -11.98
CA TYR A 17 10.05 -13.77 -12.68
C TYR A 17 10.19 -13.08 -14.04
N LYS A 18 11.04 -12.06 -14.17
CA LYS A 18 11.25 -11.37 -15.46
C LYS A 18 11.89 -12.26 -16.51
N VAL A 19 12.90 -13.05 -16.13
CA VAL A 19 13.62 -13.95 -17.05
C VAL A 19 12.74 -15.14 -17.45
N PHE A 20 12.12 -15.79 -16.46
CA PHE A 20 11.42 -17.05 -16.66
C PHE A 20 9.91 -16.92 -16.93
N TRP A 21 9.39 -15.69 -17.03
CA TRP A 21 7.97 -15.44 -17.23
C TRP A 21 7.40 -16.20 -18.43
N ARG A 22 8.11 -16.18 -19.55
CA ARG A 22 7.74 -16.85 -20.80
C ARG A 22 8.49 -18.17 -21.02
N ALA A 23 9.75 -18.23 -20.63
CA ALA A 23 10.64 -19.34 -20.95
C ALA A 23 10.16 -20.70 -20.40
N ILE A 24 9.63 -20.72 -19.19
CA ILE A 24 9.11 -21.93 -18.52
C ILE A 24 7.67 -21.75 -18.05
N HIS A 25 6.89 -20.88 -18.71
CA HIS A 25 5.46 -20.65 -18.44
C HIS A 25 5.12 -20.30 -16.97
N VAL A 26 6.03 -19.66 -16.25
CA VAL A 26 5.81 -19.24 -14.85
C VAL A 26 4.60 -18.32 -14.75
N GLY A 27 4.41 -17.42 -15.72
CA GLY A 27 3.27 -16.53 -15.81
C GLY A 27 1.96 -17.27 -15.86
N ASP A 28 1.86 -18.30 -16.72
CA ASP A 28 0.64 -19.11 -16.89
C ASP A 28 0.32 -19.90 -15.63
N CYS A 29 1.33 -20.48 -14.98
CA CYS A 29 1.17 -21.18 -13.72
C CYS A 29 0.66 -20.24 -12.62
N LEU A 30 1.19 -19.03 -12.54
CA LEU A 30 0.76 -18.03 -11.57
C LEU A 30 -0.69 -17.61 -11.81
N VAL A 31 -1.08 -17.34 -13.07
CA VAL A 31 -2.45 -16.97 -13.43
C VAL A 31 -3.43 -18.09 -13.09
N ARG A 32 -3.10 -19.35 -13.41
CA ARG A 32 -3.93 -20.52 -13.06
C ARG A 32 -4.10 -20.65 -11.55
N SER A 33 -3.01 -20.51 -10.79
CA SER A 33 -3.04 -20.57 -9.32
C SER A 33 -3.92 -19.48 -8.72
N LEU A 34 -3.84 -18.25 -9.25
CA LEU A 34 -4.67 -17.13 -8.81
C LEU A 34 -6.14 -17.33 -9.14
N ASN A 35 -6.45 -17.79 -10.35
CA ASN A 35 -7.83 -18.07 -10.75
C ASN A 35 -8.44 -19.18 -9.88
N CYS A 36 -7.69 -20.23 -9.59
CA CYS A 36 -8.11 -21.28 -8.68
C CYS A 36 -8.38 -20.71 -7.27
N ALA A 37 -7.48 -19.88 -6.75
CA ALA A 37 -7.64 -19.24 -5.44
C ALA A 37 -8.88 -18.34 -5.37
N ILE A 38 -9.18 -17.60 -6.44
CA ILE A 38 -10.38 -16.75 -6.51
C ILE A 38 -11.65 -17.62 -6.53
N GLN A 39 -11.65 -18.73 -7.27
CA GLN A 39 -12.80 -19.62 -7.37
C GLN A 39 -13.05 -20.42 -6.09
N SER A 40 -12.00 -20.92 -5.44
CA SER A 40 -12.10 -21.70 -4.21
C SER A 40 -12.28 -20.84 -2.95
N GLY A 41 -11.98 -19.55 -3.02
CA GLY A 41 -11.89 -18.67 -1.83
C GLY A 41 -10.68 -18.94 -0.95
N GLU A 42 -9.81 -19.89 -1.35
CA GLU A 42 -8.62 -20.27 -0.58
C GLU A 42 -7.34 -19.91 -1.30
N VAL A 43 -6.47 -19.21 -0.60
CA VAL A 43 -5.14 -18.81 -1.09
C VAL A 43 -4.09 -19.75 -0.50
N SER A 44 -3.10 -20.17 -1.29
CA SER A 44 -2.04 -21.06 -0.84
C SER A 44 -1.27 -20.48 0.36
N VAL A 45 -0.71 -21.34 1.19
CA VAL A 45 0.07 -20.96 2.38
C VAL A 45 1.21 -20.01 2.01
N SER A 46 1.89 -20.24 0.89
CA SER A 46 2.98 -19.39 0.41
C SER A 46 2.54 -17.94 0.14
N PHE A 47 1.31 -17.72 -0.28
CA PHE A 47 0.76 -16.36 -0.47
C PHE A 47 0.41 -15.68 0.84
N LYS A 48 0.09 -16.45 1.89
CA LYS A 48 -0.26 -15.94 3.22
C LYS A 48 0.96 -15.63 4.08
N GLN A 49 2.15 -16.11 3.69
CA GLN A 49 3.38 -15.94 4.45
C GLN A 49 4.13 -14.67 4.05
N GLY A 50 4.60 -13.94 5.04
CA GLY A 50 5.51 -12.82 4.91
C GLY A 50 6.56 -12.82 6.00
N ILE A 51 7.75 -12.33 5.69
CA ILE A 51 8.83 -12.13 6.66
C ILE A 51 8.70 -10.71 7.19
N MET A 52 8.56 -10.55 8.51
CA MET A 52 8.58 -9.24 9.13
C MET A 52 10.01 -8.88 9.54
N THR A 53 10.47 -7.73 9.09
CA THR A 53 11.78 -7.16 9.47
C THR A 53 11.58 -5.75 9.98
N CYS A 54 12.48 -5.30 10.88
CA CYS A 54 12.43 -3.95 11.41
C CYS A 54 13.50 -3.09 10.74
N ASN A 55 13.09 -1.90 10.27
CA ASN A 55 13.99 -0.92 9.67
C ASN A 55 14.05 0.35 10.55
N PRO A 56 15.24 0.87 10.89
CA PRO A 56 15.35 2.08 11.70
C PRO A 56 14.80 3.32 10.98
N LYS A 57 14.21 4.24 11.74
CA LYS A 57 13.69 5.52 11.26
C LYS A 57 14.83 6.57 11.23
N GLY A 58 15.64 6.57 10.18
CA GLY A 58 16.73 7.54 10.01
C GLY A 58 17.67 7.57 11.22
N ASP A 59 18.05 8.77 11.66
CA ASP A 59 19.04 8.99 12.74
C ASP A 59 18.45 8.94 14.16
N LYS A 60 17.22 8.43 14.31
CA LYS A 60 16.60 8.31 15.64
C LYS A 60 17.30 7.27 16.51
N ASN A 61 17.29 7.50 17.81
CA ASN A 61 17.89 6.58 18.77
C ASN A 61 17.30 5.17 18.64
N LYS A 62 18.13 4.21 18.22
CA LYS A 62 17.76 2.81 17.94
C LYS A 62 17.43 2.00 19.19
N MET A 63 17.69 2.52 20.38
CA MET A 63 17.35 1.88 21.65
C MET A 63 15.83 1.84 21.91
N TYR A 64 15.06 2.71 21.27
CA TYR A 64 13.61 2.76 21.44
C TYR A 64 12.87 2.05 20.32
N LEU A 65 11.93 1.18 20.67
CA LEU A 65 11.08 0.44 19.70
C LEU A 65 10.32 1.38 18.73
N LYS A 66 9.87 2.53 19.22
CA LYS A 66 9.21 3.58 18.40
C LYS A 66 10.09 4.15 17.28
N SER A 67 11.41 3.93 17.37
CA SER A 67 12.37 4.35 16.34
C SER A 67 12.52 3.34 15.19
N TRP A 68 11.79 2.23 15.24
CA TRP A 68 11.79 1.21 14.21
C TRP A 68 10.47 1.19 13.43
N ARG A 69 10.53 0.79 12.16
CA ARG A 69 9.36 0.56 11.31
C ARG A 69 9.30 -0.93 10.99
N PRO A 70 8.23 -1.64 11.35
CA PRO A 70 8.03 -3.00 10.84
C PRO A 70 7.77 -2.93 9.33
N ILE A 71 8.47 -3.78 8.57
CA ILE A 71 8.32 -3.91 7.12
C ILE A 71 8.04 -5.38 6.83
N SER A 72 6.96 -5.67 6.11
CA SER A 72 6.62 -7.02 5.68
C SER A 72 7.22 -7.31 4.31
N LEU A 73 8.08 -8.32 4.23
CA LEU A 73 8.66 -8.82 2.98
C LEU A 73 7.75 -9.94 2.46
N LEU A 74 6.89 -9.60 1.52
CA LEU A 74 5.96 -10.54 0.88
C LEU A 74 6.61 -11.18 -0.35
N ASN A 75 6.16 -12.37 -0.70
CA ASN A 75 6.60 -13.09 -1.89
C ASN A 75 6.33 -12.30 -3.17
N VAL A 76 7.23 -12.40 -4.15
CA VAL A 76 7.12 -11.65 -5.41
C VAL A 76 5.86 -12.08 -6.18
N ALA A 77 5.47 -13.34 -6.15
CA ALA A 77 4.22 -13.82 -6.73
C ALA A 77 3.00 -13.07 -6.18
N TYR A 78 2.94 -12.88 -4.86
CA TYR A 78 1.89 -12.08 -4.21
C TYR A 78 1.91 -10.62 -4.66
N LYS A 79 3.11 -10.02 -4.75
CA LYS A 79 3.26 -8.63 -5.21
C LYS A 79 2.79 -8.46 -6.67
N ILE A 80 3.02 -9.45 -7.55
CA ILE A 80 2.55 -9.43 -8.94
C ILE A 80 1.02 -9.48 -8.97
N ALA A 81 0.43 -10.42 -8.21
CA ALA A 81 -1.03 -10.55 -8.11
C ALA A 81 -1.68 -9.27 -7.60
N SER A 82 -1.20 -8.74 -6.48
CA SER A 82 -1.70 -7.50 -5.88
C SER A 82 -1.57 -6.31 -6.81
N ALA A 83 -0.44 -6.18 -7.53
CA ALA A 83 -0.23 -5.10 -8.50
C ALA A 83 -1.19 -5.20 -9.69
N SER A 84 -1.53 -6.41 -10.13
CA SER A 84 -2.50 -6.62 -11.20
C SER A 84 -3.91 -6.17 -10.79
N ILE A 85 -4.34 -6.52 -9.57
CA ILE A 85 -5.63 -6.10 -9.01
C ILE A 85 -5.64 -4.57 -8.79
N ALA A 86 -4.58 -4.03 -8.19
CA ALA A 86 -4.45 -2.59 -7.97
C ALA A 86 -4.49 -1.79 -9.27
N GLY A 87 -3.88 -2.32 -10.34
CA GLY A 87 -3.92 -1.71 -11.67
C GLY A 87 -5.34 -1.61 -12.24
N ARG A 88 -6.20 -2.60 -11.98
CA ARG A 88 -7.61 -2.57 -12.38
C ARG A 88 -8.42 -1.60 -11.51
N LEU A 89 -8.24 -1.66 -10.19
CA LEU A 89 -8.91 -0.74 -9.26
C LEU A 89 -8.58 0.72 -9.55
N LYS A 90 -7.33 1.00 -9.91
CA LYS A 90 -6.87 2.36 -10.22
C LYS A 90 -7.67 3.04 -11.32
N GLN A 91 -8.24 2.27 -12.26
CA GLN A 91 -9.04 2.82 -13.36
C GLN A 91 -10.42 3.33 -12.92
N VAL A 92 -10.92 2.82 -11.80
CA VAL A 92 -12.25 3.16 -11.27
C VAL A 92 -12.19 4.00 -10.00
N LEU A 93 -11.02 4.23 -9.42
CA LEU A 93 -10.86 4.95 -8.16
C LEU A 93 -11.44 6.36 -8.21
N ASP A 94 -11.24 7.08 -9.32
CA ASP A 94 -11.71 8.46 -9.46
C ASP A 94 -13.23 8.57 -9.44
N SER A 95 -13.96 7.51 -9.81
CA SER A 95 -15.44 7.49 -9.75
C SER A 95 -16.01 7.07 -8.40
N ILE A 96 -15.19 6.43 -7.55
CA ILE A 96 -15.61 5.87 -6.26
C ILE A 96 -15.22 6.77 -5.10
N ILE A 97 -14.07 7.45 -5.22
CA ILE A 97 -13.49 8.24 -4.13
C ILE A 97 -13.93 9.69 -4.24
N SER A 98 -14.40 10.25 -3.12
CA SER A 98 -14.81 11.65 -3.00
C SER A 98 -13.74 12.61 -3.56
N GLU A 99 -14.17 13.71 -4.15
CA GLU A 99 -13.31 14.77 -4.69
C GLU A 99 -12.41 15.41 -3.63
N ASP A 100 -12.85 15.42 -2.37
CA ASP A 100 -12.07 15.98 -1.25
C ASP A 100 -10.79 15.19 -0.95
N GLN A 101 -10.72 13.93 -1.35
CA GLN A 101 -9.53 13.11 -1.14
C GLN A 101 -8.53 13.25 -2.29
N SER A 102 -7.51 14.06 -2.08
CA SER A 102 -6.46 14.29 -3.08
C SER A 102 -5.22 13.42 -2.90
N GLY A 103 -5.03 12.82 -1.72
CA GLY A 103 -3.82 12.04 -1.40
C GLY A 103 -3.77 10.69 -2.12
N TYR A 104 -2.62 10.36 -2.76
CA TYR A 104 -2.31 9.08 -3.39
C TYR A 104 -3.18 8.69 -4.59
N LEU A 105 -3.96 9.60 -5.14
CA LEU A 105 -4.77 9.38 -6.33
C LEU A 105 -4.11 9.98 -7.58
N PRO A 106 -4.13 9.28 -8.71
CA PRO A 106 -3.61 9.82 -9.96
C PRO A 106 -4.39 11.06 -10.39
N GLY A 107 -3.70 12.09 -10.84
CA GLY A 107 -4.33 13.31 -11.36
C GLY A 107 -4.82 14.29 -10.28
N ARG A 108 -4.80 13.93 -9.01
CA ARG A 108 -5.16 14.81 -7.90
C ARG A 108 -3.91 15.38 -7.22
N PHE A 109 -3.97 16.65 -6.87
CA PHE A 109 -2.84 17.36 -6.26
C PHE A 109 -3.14 17.73 -4.82
N ILE A 110 -2.30 17.25 -3.88
CA ILE A 110 -2.48 17.50 -2.43
C ILE A 110 -2.47 18.99 -2.07
N GLY A 111 -1.82 19.83 -2.90
CA GLY A 111 -1.80 21.27 -2.72
C GLY A 111 -3.17 21.92 -2.80
N ASP A 112 -4.14 21.31 -3.48
CA ASP A 112 -5.50 21.84 -3.58
C ASP A 112 -6.19 21.82 -2.20
N ASN A 113 -5.98 20.76 -1.41
CA ASN A 113 -6.50 20.69 -0.03
C ASN A 113 -5.83 21.75 0.87
N ILE A 114 -4.54 21.96 0.70
CA ILE A 114 -3.82 22.99 1.46
C ILE A 114 -4.36 24.37 1.11
N ARG A 115 -4.57 24.63 -0.17
CA ARG A 115 -5.14 25.89 -0.64
C ARG A 115 -6.56 26.11 -0.08
N LEU A 116 -7.39 25.09 -0.13
CA LEU A 116 -8.75 25.15 0.44
C LEU A 116 -8.72 25.52 1.92
N VAL A 117 -7.81 24.96 2.72
CA VAL A 117 -7.65 25.31 4.13
C VAL A 117 -7.27 26.79 4.28
N TYR A 118 -6.34 27.30 3.49
CA TYR A 118 -5.96 28.72 3.51
C TYR A 118 -7.13 29.63 3.10
N ASP A 119 -7.87 29.27 2.06
CA ASP A 119 -9.02 30.04 1.59
C ASP A 119 -10.12 30.11 2.66
N ILE A 120 -10.39 29.01 3.36
CA ILE A 120 -11.35 28.95 4.48
C ILE A 120 -10.86 29.83 5.65
N MET A 121 -9.58 29.72 6.03
CA MET A 121 -9.02 30.54 7.10
C MET A 121 -9.13 32.03 6.78
N PHE A 122 -8.75 32.43 5.58
CA PHE A 122 -8.84 33.81 5.12
C PHE A 122 -10.30 34.32 5.11
N TYR A 123 -11.23 33.48 4.64
CA TYR A 123 -12.66 33.83 4.63
C TYR A 123 -13.21 34.04 6.05
N THR A 124 -12.90 33.16 7.00
CA THR A 124 -13.37 33.26 8.39
C THR A 124 -12.79 34.48 9.08
N GLU A 125 -11.51 34.80 8.88
CA GLU A 125 -10.85 35.96 9.42
C GLU A 125 -11.47 37.26 8.87
N ARG A 126 -11.67 37.36 7.56
CA ARG A 126 -12.23 38.55 6.91
C ARG A 126 -13.68 38.83 7.34
N ASN A 127 -14.44 37.81 7.65
CA ASN A 127 -15.85 37.94 8.05
C ASN A 127 -16.06 37.90 9.57
N ASN A 128 -14.99 37.86 10.38
CA ASN A 128 -15.03 37.72 11.84
C ASN A 128 -15.91 36.52 12.28
N LEU A 129 -15.85 35.42 11.55
CA LEU A 129 -16.60 34.20 11.89
C LEU A 129 -15.79 33.34 12.85
N PRO A 130 -16.39 32.81 13.92
CA PRO A 130 -15.73 31.82 14.76
C PRO A 130 -15.45 30.54 13.96
N GLY A 131 -14.20 30.09 13.94
CA GLY A 131 -13.81 28.87 13.24
C GLY A 131 -12.82 28.06 14.06
N MET A 132 -12.82 26.75 13.89
CA MET A 132 -11.85 25.83 14.45
C MET A 132 -11.36 24.88 13.36
N LEU A 133 -10.03 24.80 13.19
CA LEU A 133 -9.40 23.83 12.31
C LEU A 133 -8.92 22.61 13.10
N LEU A 134 -9.46 21.44 12.80
CA LEU A 134 -9.04 20.18 13.41
C LEU A 134 -8.24 19.34 12.41
N LEU A 135 -6.95 19.14 12.69
CA LEU A 135 -6.06 18.30 11.92
C LEU A 135 -5.92 16.93 12.60
N LEU A 136 -6.37 15.89 11.92
CA LEU A 136 -6.31 14.51 12.43
C LEU A 136 -5.24 13.72 11.69
N ASP A 137 -4.27 13.16 12.43
CA ASP A 137 -3.29 12.20 11.89
C ASP A 137 -3.75 10.77 12.20
N VAL A 138 -4.06 10.01 11.15
CA VAL A 138 -4.56 8.63 11.21
C VAL A 138 -3.42 7.61 11.07
N SER A 139 -2.17 8.02 11.11
CA SER A 139 -1.00 7.15 10.92
C SER A 139 -0.95 5.95 11.88
N LEU A 140 -1.42 6.14 13.11
CA LEU A 140 -1.54 5.07 14.10
C LEU A 140 -2.64 4.05 13.78
N LEU A 141 -3.74 4.49 13.19
CA LEU A 141 -4.85 3.61 12.78
C LEU A 141 -4.45 2.70 11.62
N LEU A 142 -3.66 3.17 10.67
CA LEU A 142 -3.16 2.36 9.55
C LEU A 142 -2.26 1.22 10.03
N ILE A 143 -1.48 1.42 11.08
CA ILE A 143 -0.66 0.35 11.69
C ILE A 143 -1.55 -0.71 12.34
N GLN A 144 -2.63 -0.32 13.01
CA GLN A 144 -3.59 -1.26 13.60
C GLN A 144 -4.40 -2.01 12.53
N PHE A 145 -4.82 -1.33 11.45
CA PHE A 145 -5.50 -1.98 10.33
C PHE A 145 -4.60 -2.97 9.59
N HIS A 146 -3.31 -2.68 9.40
CA HIS A 146 -2.35 -3.62 8.84
C HIS A 146 -2.19 -4.88 9.70
N GLY A 147 -2.18 -4.73 11.02
CA GLY A 147 -2.13 -5.87 11.95
C GLY A 147 -3.38 -6.76 11.87
N ILE A 148 -4.55 -6.16 11.72
CA ILE A 148 -5.83 -6.89 11.62
C ILE A 148 -5.99 -7.53 10.22
N LEU A 149 -5.53 -6.89 9.16
CA LEU A 149 -5.57 -7.47 7.80
C LEU A 149 -4.61 -8.66 7.65
N CYS A 150 -3.45 -8.62 8.31
CA CYS A 150 -2.53 -9.77 8.33
C CYS A 150 -3.03 -10.96 9.15
N LEU A 151 -4.00 -10.74 10.05
CA LEU A 151 -4.59 -11.81 10.88
C LEU A 151 -5.87 -12.41 10.28
N LYS A 152 -6.46 -11.78 9.26
CA LYS A 152 -7.75 -12.20 8.66
C LYS A 152 -7.69 -12.63 7.18
N LEU A 153 -6.53 -12.61 6.56
CA LEU A 153 -6.23 -13.20 5.26
C LEU A 153 -5.36 -14.43 5.48
#